data_46ea056a50814c9fa6b006f6b12fe3cb
#
_entry.id   46ea056a50814c9fa6b006f6b12fe3cb
#
_cell.length_a   1.000
_cell.length_b   1.000
_cell.length_c   1.000
_cell.angle_alpha   90.00
_cell.angle_beta   90.00
_cell.angle_gamma   90.00
#
_symmetry.space_group_name_H-M   'P 1'
#
loop_
_entity.id
_entity.type
_entity.pdbx_description
1 polymer ?
#
loop_
_entity_poly.entity_id
_entity_poly.type
_entity_poly.pdbx_seq_one_letter_code
_entity_poly.pdbx_strand_id
1 'polypeptide(L)'
;MIGFYYLSDLGVDNMDLFRKESLASYMKTDGQMPKTMNAGDLMAMGIGAVIGSGIFILPGTVAANDAGPGVTLSFLAAAVVCGLAGMCYAEFSSAIPVAGSAYSYGNIIYGEFIGWIMGWALVLEYLLAVACVSTGWAAYFNSLLASCGVNIPKALSGPFNPAGGTYINLTAILSVLLITWLLSYGMHESVRVNNIAIVVKLLIIVAFIVIGIFFVKKANYHPFLPYGAHGAFKGATTVFFAFLGFDCISSSAAEVKHPQKNMPIGIIGTLLIATVLYMGVSLVLTGMINYKHLDVANPVAFALQSVHQGWLASLLSIGALIGMATCMFTAIYASSRLIYSLSRDGLLPTSLHQLDKKSHTPKVALWTVAIVIAIMGGFVSLDSLTNLVNIGTLLAFTMVSFGIIPLRKRADILNEDGFKVPLYPVLPLLSGFACLFMMSFLSKETWIGAGIWFAIGMVLYFGYGYRHSNINDSVIPQA
;
A
#
# COMPACT_ATOMS: atom_id res chain seq x y z
N MET A 1 43.10 5.53 19.26
CA MET A 1 42.59 6.70 20.04
C MET A 1 42.83 8.02 19.31
N ILE A 2 43.00 8.04 17.98
CA ILE A 2 43.26 9.26 17.16
C ILE A 2 42.14 9.53 16.14
N GLY A 3 41.13 8.66 16.03
CA GLY A 3 40.00 8.83 15.08
C GLY A 3 38.77 9.57 15.62
N PHE A 4 38.72 9.90 16.92
CA PHE A 4 37.56 10.53 17.56
C PHE A 4 37.61 12.07 17.64
N TYR A 5 38.74 12.67 17.37
CA TYR A 5 38.94 14.14 17.52
C TYR A 5 38.62 14.96 16.27
N TYR A 6 38.34 14.32 15.11
CA TYR A 6 38.04 15.05 13.89
C TYR A 6 36.52 15.19 13.59
N LEU A 7 35.65 14.63 14.44
CA LEU A 7 34.20 14.76 14.30
C LEU A 7 33.58 15.86 15.17
N SER A 8 34.31 16.40 16.13
CA SER A 8 33.84 17.48 17.00
C SER A 8 33.73 18.84 16.30
N ASP A 9 34.51 19.09 15.24
CA ASP A 9 34.48 20.35 14.48
C ASP A 9 33.33 20.44 13.45
N LEU A 10 32.55 19.36 13.26
CA LEU A 10 31.38 19.34 12.37
C LEU A 10 30.04 19.58 13.10
N GLY A 11 30.07 19.99 14.38
CA GLY A 11 28.84 20.24 15.15
C GLY A 11 28.04 18.97 15.45
N VAL A 12 28.71 17.81 15.57
CA VAL A 12 28.10 16.48 15.83
C VAL A 12 28.07 16.17 17.34
N ASP A 13 28.32 17.21 18.20
CA ASP A 13 28.18 17.04 19.62
C ASP A 13 26.70 16.79 20.01
N ASN A 14 26.42 15.56 20.47
CA ASN A 14 25.14 15.07 20.99
C ASN A 14 23.98 14.92 19.98
N MET A 15 24.20 14.24 18.84
CA MET A 15 23.08 13.79 18.03
C MET A 15 22.29 12.69 18.77
N ASP A 16 21.18 13.06 19.43
CA ASP A 16 20.22 12.07 19.94
C ASP A 16 19.28 11.65 18.81
N LEU A 17 19.69 10.61 18.09
CA LEU A 17 18.91 10.01 16.99
C LEU A 17 17.63 9.30 17.48
N PHE A 18 17.56 8.97 18.75
CA PHE A 18 16.47 8.23 19.37
C PHE A 18 15.57 9.09 20.26
N ARG A 19 15.61 10.41 20.08
CA ARG A 19 14.67 11.31 20.75
C ARG A 19 13.24 10.94 20.39
N LYS A 20 12.39 10.82 21.41
CA LYS A 20 11.02 10.33 21.27
C LYS A 20 10.04 11.47 21.40
N GLU A 21 9.03 11.46 20.53
CA GLU A 21 7.88 12.33 20.72
C GLU A 21 6.91 11.74 21.74
N SER A 22 6.30 12.59 22.55
CA SER A 22 5.36 12.13 23.57
C SER A 22 4.00 11.84 22.95
N LEU A 23 3.31 10.78 23.44
CA LEU A 23 1.93 10.50 23.06
C LEU A 23 1.02 11.72 23.34
N ALA A 24 1.29 12.46 24.41
CA ALA A 24 0.53 13.65 24.78
C ALA A 24 0.58 14.75 23.70
N SER A 25 1.72 14.92 23.02
CA SER A 25 1.87 15.86 21.90
C SER A 25 0.94 15.50 20.75
N TYR A 26 0.94 14.24 20.32
CA TYR A 26 0.03 13.75 19.27
C TYR A 26 -1.43 13.88 19.67
N MET A 27 -1.79 13.48 20.89
CA MET A 27 -3.18 13.53 21.38
C MET A 27 -3.71 14.97 21.51
N LYS A 28 -2.83 15.95 21.74
CA LYS A 28 -3.22 17.37 21.77
C LYS A 28 -3.71 17.86 20.39
N THR A 29 -3.08 17.38 19.33
CA THR A 29 -3.43 17.75 17.95
C THR A 29 -4.57 16.88 17.41
N ASP A 30 -4.41 15.57 17.51
CA ASP A 30 -5.32 14.58 16.89
C ASP A 30 -6.58 14.34 17.75
N GLY A 31 -6.53 14.57 19.05
CA GLY A 31 -7.68 14.44 19.95
C GLY A 31 -8.83 15.42 19.69
N GLN A 32 -8.58 16.45 18.87
CA GLN A 32 -9.61 17.40 18.43
C GLN A 32 -10.41 16.92 17.21
N MET A 33 -9.97 15.82 16.57
CA MET A 33 -10.67 15.26 15.40
C MET A 33 -12.02 14.65 15.82
N PRO A 34 -13.10 14.91 15.05
CA PRO A 34 -14.42 14.37 15.36
C PRO A 34 -14.43 12.85 15.21
N LYS A 35 -14.81 12.14 16.28
CA LYS A 35 -14.91 10.67 16.27
C LYS A 35 -16.22 10.24 15.59
N THR A 36 -16.17 9.99 14.30
CA THR A 36 -17.35 9.69 13.47
C THR A 36 -17.40 8.23 13.01
N MET A 37 -16.24 7.60 12.80
CA MET A 37 -16.13 6.29 12.14
C MET A 37 -16.40 5.10 13.08
N ASN A 38 -17.10 4.10 12.56
CA ASN A 38 -17.34 2.82 13.22
C ASN A 38 -16.61 1.68 12.48
N ALA A 39 -16.70 0.42 12.97
CA ALA A 39 -16.02 -0.72 12.36
C ALA A 39 -16.46 -0.98 10.90
N GLY A 40 -17.72 -0.73 10.55
CA GLY A 40 -18.24 -0.87 9.19
C GLY A 40 -17.60 0.15 8.23
N ASP A 41 -17.48 1.39 8.68
CA ASP A 41 -16.82 2.45 7.90
C ASP A 41 -15.34 2.14 7.67
N LEU A 42 -14.67 1.62 8.69
CA LEU A 42 -13.27 1.17 8.59
C LEU A 42 -13.10 0.01 7.63
N MET A 43 -13.98 -1.00 7.69
CA MET A 43 -13.96 -2.10 6.71
C MET A 43 -14.23 -1.61 5.30
N ALA A 44 -15.20 -0.71 5.10
CA ALA A 44 -15.46 -0.13 3.79
C ALA A 44 -14.24 0.62 3.26
N MET A 45 -13.61 1.47 4.09
CA MET A 45 -12.38 2.17 3.74
C MET A 45 -11.24 1.20 3.40
N GLY A 46 -11.03 0.18 4.23
CA GLY A 46 -10.00 -0.83 4.01
C GLY A 46 -10.23 -1.65 2.74
N ILE A 47 -11.44 -2.12 2.49
CA ILE A 47 -11.82 -2.81 1.24
C ILE A 47 -11.61 -1.87 0.05
N GLY A 48 -11.93 -0.59 0.21
CA GLY A 48 -11.70 0.45 -0.79
C GLY A 48 -10.24 0.55 -1.20
N ALA A 49 -9.35 0.60 -0.21
CA ALA A 49 -7.89 0.72 -0.39
C ALA A 49 -7.23 -0.59 -0.87
N VAL A 50 -7.58 -1.73 -0.25
CA VAL A 50 -6.95 -3.03 -0.51
C VAL A 50 -7.36 -3.61 -1.87
N ILE A 51 -8.64 -3.55 -2.24
CA ILE A 51 -9.11 -4.09 -3.52
C ILE A 51 -8.87 -3.06 -4.64
N GLY A 52 -7.66 -3.05 -5.17
CA GLY A 52 -7.21 -2.25 -6.33
C GLY A 52 -6.97 -3.09 -7.58
N SER A 53 -5.87 -2.82 -8.29
CA SER A 53 -5.44 -3.59 -9.47
C SER A 53 -5.00 -5.03 -9.14
N GLY A 54 -4.59 -5.29 -7.90
CA GLY A 54 -4.03 -6.56 -7.47
C GLY A 54 -4.92 -7.77 -7.76
N ILE A 55 -6.23 -7.68 -7.47
CA ILE A 55 -7.18 -8.79 -7.71
C ILE A 55 -7.46 -9.05 -9.20
N PHE A 56 -7.33 -8.01 -10.04
CA PHE A 56 -7.66 -8.11 -11.47
C PHE A 56 -6.49 -8.56 -12.34
N ILE A 57 -5.24 -8.41 -11.86
CA ILE A 57 -4.04 -8.65 -12.68
C ILE A 57 -3.16 -9.76 -12.07
N LEU A 58 -2.81 -9.66 -10.78
CA LEU A 58 -1.83 -10.57 -10.17
C LEU A 58 -2.22 -12.05 -10.16
N PRO A 59 -3.50 -12.44 -10.03
CA PRO A 59 -3.85 -13.86 -10.13
C PRO A 59 -3.44 -14.50 -11.45
N GLY A 60 -3.47 -13.74 -12.55
CA GLY A 60 -3.06 -14.22 -13.87
C GLY A 60 -1.55 -14.23 -14.06
N THR A 61 -0.90 -13.10 -13.85
CA THR A 61 0.54 -12.96 -14.07
C THR A 61 1.36 -13.87 -13.15
N VAL A 62 1.00 -13.98 -11.88
CA VAL A 62 1.67 -14.87 -10.91
C VAL A 62 1.37 -16.34 -11.20
N ALA A 63 0.16 -16.67 -11.64
CA ALA A 63 -0.12 -18.03 -12.07
C ALA A 63 0.74 -18.42 -13.29
N ALA A 64 0.91 -17.52 -14.25
CA ALA A 64 1.69 -17.81 -15.45
C ALA A 64 3.19 -17.95 -15.16
N ASN A 65 3.76 -17.09 -14.34
CA ASN A 65 5.20 -16.93 -14.22
C ASN A 65 5.82 -17.60 -12.98
N ASP A 66 5.04 -17.76 -11.88
CA ASP A 66 5.62 -18.16 -10.59
C ASP A 66 4.96 -19.39 -9.96
N ALA A 67 3.62 -19.49 -9.95
CA ALA A 67 2.93 -20.43 -9.06
C ALA A 67 2.03 -21.45 -9.76
N GLY A 68 1.67 -21.22 -11.02
CA GLY A 68 0.63 -22.03 -11.68
C GLY A 68 -0.73 -21.88 -11.00
N PRO A 69 -1.58 -22.92 -11.01
CA PRO A 69 -2.84 -22.96 -10.26
C PRO A 69 -2.61 -22.77 -8.74
N GLY A 70 -1.41 -23.09 -8.25
CA GLY A 70 -0.99 -22.87 -6.86
C GLY A 70 -0.94 -21.41 -6.43
N VAL A 71 -1.19 -20.43 -7.32
CA VAL A 71 -1.31 -19.01 -6.98
C VAL A 71 -2.34 -18.77 -5.86
N THR A 72 -3.35 -19.63 -5.73
CA THR A 72 -4.30 -19.59 -4.61
C THR A 72 -3.60 -19.80 -3.26
N LEU A 73 -2.62 -20.71 -3.20
CA LEU A 73 -1.79 -20.88 -2.00
C LEU A 73 -0.86 -19.70 -1.77
N SER A 74 -0.40 -19.04 -2.85
CA SER A 74 0.36 -17.79 -2.76
C SER A 74 -0.46 -16.69 -2.09
N PHE A 75 -1.73 -16.51 -2.49
CA PHE A 75 -2.64 -15.57 -1.82
C PHE A 75 -2.90 -15.94 -0.36
N LEU A 76 -3.07 -17.23 -0.05
CA LEU A 76 -3.24 -17.67 1.33
C LEU A 76 -2.01 -17.40 2.18
N ALA A 77 -0.81 -17.68 1.66
CA ALA A 77 0.45 -17.41 2.37
C ALA A 77 0.64 -15.90 2.62
N ALA A 78 0.39 -15.06 1.62
CA ALA A 78 0.42 -13.61 1.77
C ALA A 78 -0.62 -13.12 2.78
N ALA A 79 -1.85 -13.68 2.75
CA ALA A 79 -2.90 -13.36 3.71
C ALA A 79 -2.53 -13.69 5.15
N VAL A 80 -1.83 -14.82 5.37
CA VAL A 80 -1.34 -15.19 6.71
C VAL A 80 -0.34 -14.16 7.20
N VAL A 81 0.64 -13.76 6.38
CA VAL A 81 1.64 -12.74 6.77
C VAL A 81 0.97 -11.40 7.04
N CYS A 82 0.07 -10.96 6.16
CA CYS A 82 -0.71 -9.71 6.35
C CYS A 82 -1.60 -9.79 7.60
N GLY A 83 -2.21 -10.94 7.88
CA GLY A 83 -3.04 -11.16 9.07
C GLY A 83 -2.24 -11.06 10.36
N LEU A 84 -1.04 -11.63 10.40
CA LEU A 84 -0.12 -11.52 11.54
C LEU A 84 0.30 -10.06 11.76
N ALA A 85 0.72 -9.36 10.70
CA ALA A 85 1.07 -7.95 10.77
C ALA A 85 -0.15 -7.07 11.11
N GLY A 86 -1.30 -7.36 10.52
CA GLY A 86 -2.57 -6.66 10.78
C GLY A 86 -3.01 -6.73 12.24
N MET A 87 -2.77 -7.86 12.93
CA MET A 87 -3.00 -7.95 14.38
C MET A 87 -2.06 -7.04 15.18
N CYS A 88 -0.79 -6.90 14.76
CA CYS A 88 0.15 -5.98 15.39
C CYS A 88 -0.28 -4.51 15.16
N TYR A 89 -0.70 -4.16 13.93
CA TYR A 89 -1.28 -2.85 13.64
C TYR A 89 -2.56 -2.57 14.44
N ALA A 90 -3.39 -3.58 14.63
CA ALA A 90 -4.61 -3.48 15.44
C ALA A 90 -4.32 -3.17 16.91
N GLU A 91 -3.27 -3.78 17.50
CA GLU A 91 -2.84 -3.45 18.85
C GLU A 91 -2.28 -2.03 18.92
N PHE A 92 -1.41 -1.64 17.98
CA PHE A 92 -0.87 -0.27 17.93
C PHE A 92 -1.97 0.78 17.80
N SER A 93 -2.86 0.64 16.83
CA SER A 93 -3.94 1.61 16.60
C SER A 93 -4.99 1.65 17.71
N SER A 94 -5.13 0.57 18.46
CA SER A 94 -5.96 0.49 19.66
C SER A 94 -5.31 1.20 20.85
N ALA A 95 -3.99 1.07 21.02
CA ALA A 95 -3.22 1.66 22.12
C ALA A 95 -2.83 3.11 21.86
N ILE A 96 -2.52 3.46 20.62
CA ILE A 96 -2.06 4.77 20.15
C ILE A 96 -3.00 5.24 19.02
N PRO A 97 -4.20 5.74 19.35
CA PRO A 97 -5.18 6.15 18.35
C PRO A 97 -4.88 7.56 17.81
N VAL A 98 -3.77 7.67 17.06
CA VAL A 98 -3.30 8.90 16.42
C VAL A 98 -3.27 8.75 14.90
N ALA A 99 -3.29 9.86 14.19
CA ALA A 99 -3.07 9.87 12.74
C ALA A 99 -1.58 9.63 12.42
N GLY A 100 -1.28 9.13 11.20
CA GLY A 100 0.10 8.94 10.74
C GLY A 100 0.59 7.49 10.71
N SER A 101 -0.25 6.52 11.18
CA SER A 101 0.05 5.08 11.04
C SER A 101 1.44 4.72 11.59
N ALA A 102 2.17 3.86 10.87
CA ALA A 102 3.49 3.37 11.28
C ALA A 102 4.53 4.48 11.52
N TYR A 103 4.44 5.62 10.83
CA TYR A 103 5.32 6.78 11.07
C TYR A 103 5.22 7.27 12.52
N SER A 104 3.99 7.54 12.98
CA SER A 104 3.77 8.01 14.35
C SER A 104 4.13 6.95 15.40
N TYR A 105 3.86 5.67 15.11
CA TYR A 105 4.26 4.56 15.99
C TYR A 105 5.78 4.49 16.11
N GLY A 106 6.51 4.70 15.00
CA GLY A 106 7.96 4.76 14.96
C GLY A 106 8.52 5.85 15.87
N ASN A 107 8.00 7.07 15.74
CA ASN A 107 8.42 8.23 16.55
C ASN A 107 8.19 8.03 18.05
N ILE A 108 7.04 7.47 18.43
CA ILE A 108 6.67 7.28 19.85
C ILE A 108 7.48 6.14 20.48
N ILE A 109 7.69 5.05 19.76
CA ILE A 109 8.27 3.82 20.32
C ILE A 109 9.78 3.78 20.17
N TYR A 110 10.29 4.05 18.98
CA TYR A 110 11.70 3.91 18.64
C TYR A 110 12.46 5.24 18.64
N GLY A 111 11.78 6.33 18.38
CA GLY A 111 12.35 7.67 18.21
C GLY A 111 12.37 8.13 16.76
N GLU A 112 12.70 9.41 16.58
CA GLU A 112 12.55 10.15 15.32
C GLU A 112 13.25 9.50 14.14
N PHE A 113 14.49 9.03 14.31
CA PHE A 113 15.24 8.43 13.20
C PHE A 113 14.57 7.17 12.64
N ILE A 114 14.10 6.28 13.52
CA ILE A 114 13.38 5.08 13.09
C ILE A 114 11.99 5.47 12.57
N GLY A 115 11.33 6.43 13.18
CA GLY A 115 10.08 7.01 12.67
C GLY A 115 10.26 7.56 11.27
N TRP A 116 11.34 8.29 11.00
CA TRP A 116 11.67 8.76 9.66
C TRP A 116 11.84 7.62 8.66
N ILE A 117 12.61 6.57 9.01
CA ILE A 117 12.77 5.39 8.13
C ILE A 117 11.42 4.75 7.81
N MET A 118 10.54 4.58 8.81
CA MET A 118 9.21 4.03 8.63
C MET A 118 8.33 4.96 7.78
N GLY A 119 8.36 6.26 8.03
CA GLY A 119 7.65 7.25 7.23
C GLY A 119 8.13 7.29 5.78
N TRP A 120 9.44 7.19 5.56
CA TRP A 120 10.04 7.15 4.22
C TRP A 120 9.72 5.86 3.45
N ALA A 121 9.59 4.75 4.18
CA ALA A 121 9.07 3.48 3.63
C ALA A 121 7.59 3.60 3.21
N LEU A 122 6.75 4.25 4.03
CA LEU A 122 5.35 4.52 3.68
C LEU A 122 5.22 5.48 2.47
N VAL A 123 6.11 6.47 2.34
CA VAL A 123 6.16 7.33 1.14
C VAL A 123 6.42 6.48 -0.10
N LEU A 124 7.41 5.57 -0.06
CA LEU A 124 7.68 4.64 -1.16
C LEU A 124 6.44 3.80 -1.48
N GLU A 125 5.85 3.20 -0.46
CA GLU A 125 4.65 2.37 -0.59
C GLU A 125 3.53 3.11 -1.30
N TYR A 126 3.12 4.26 -0.79
CA TYR A 126 1.96 4.99 -1.32
C TYR A 126 2.20 5.52 -2.74
N LEU A 127 3.40 6.04 -3.04
CA LEU A 127 3.74 6.51 -4.37
C LEU A 127 3.68 5.37 -5.40
N LEU A 128 4.34 4.27 -5.10
CA LEU A 128 4.45 3.17 -6.04
C LEU A 128 3.16 2.34 -6.11
N ALA A 129 2.38 2.24 -5.03
CA ALA A 129 1.07 1.60 -5.07
C ALA A 129 0.15 2.30 -6.07
N VAL A 130 0.12 3.64 -6.09
CA VAL A 130 -0.65 4.39 -7.09
C VAL A 130 -0.09 4.17 -8.49
N ALA A 131 1.24 4.13 -8.67
CA ALA A 131 1.85 3.83 -9.96
C ALA A 131 1.43 2.45 -10.48
N CYS A 132 1.42 1.41 -9.61
CA CYS A 132 0.91 0.07 -9.94
C CYS A 132 -0.56 0.11 -10.37
N VAL A 133 -1.40 0.80 -9.59
CA VAL A 133 -2.84 0.88 -9.89
C VAL A 133 -3.08 1.63 -11.20
N SER A 134 -2.32 2.70 -11.48
CA SER A 134 -2.43 3.46 -12.74
C SER A 134 -2.04 2.62 -13.96
N THR A 135 -1.00 1.79 -13.83
CA THR A 135 -0.59 0.84 -14.88
C THR A 135 -1.68 -0.20 -15.15
N GLY A 136 -2.28 -0.74 -14.08
CA GLY A 136 -3.41 -1.66 -14.19
C GLY A 136 -4.65 -1.00 -14.80
N TRP A 137 -4.96 0.21 -14.38
CA TRP A 137 -6.05 1.00 -14.96
C TRP A 137 -5.85 1.23 -16.46
N ALA A 138 -4.63 1.60 -16.85
CA ALA A 138 -4.28 1.80 -18.26
C ALA A 138 -4.47 0.52 -19.08
N ALA A 139 -4.10 -0.66 -18.56
CA ALA A 139 -4.27 -1.93 -19.25
C ALA A 139 -5.75 -2.23 -19.53
N TYR A 140 -6.62 -2.07 -18.53
CA TYR A 140 -8.07 -2.25 -18.70
C TYR A 140 -8.70 -1.20 -19.61
N PHE A 141 -8.30 0.06 -19.50
CA PHE A 141 -8.79 1.15 -20.34
C PHE A 141 -8.39 0.95 -21.80
N ASN A 142 -7.13 0.61 -22.07
CA ASN A 142 -6.65 0.33 -23.42
C ASN A 142 -7.37 -0.84 -24.06
N SER A 143 -7.64 -1.91 -23.28
CA SER A 143 -8.42 -3.07 -23.74
C SER A 143 -9.87 -2.68 -24.07
N LEU A 144 -10.49 -1.84 -23.25
CA LEU A 144 -11.84 -1.34 -23.52
C LEU A 144 -11.89 -0.47 -24.78
N LEU A 145 -10.93 0.44 -24.98
CA LEU A 145 -10.80 1.24 -26.19
C LEU A 145 -10.63 0.38 -27.45
N ALA A 146 -9.78 -0.66 -27.35
CA ALA A 146 -9.57 -1.59 -28.45
C ALA A 146 -10.86 -2.33 -28.83
N SER A 147 -11.70 -2.69 -27.85
CA SER A 147 -13.03 -3.29 -28.12
C SER A 147 -14.00 -2.34 -28.84
N CYS A 148 -13.78 -1.03 -28.68
CA CYS A 148 -14.52 0.02 -29.40
C CYS A 148 -13.88 0.41 -30.76
N GLY A 149 -12.81 -0.30 -31.18
CA GLY A 149 -12.10 -0.03 -32.44
C GLY A 149 -11.02 1.05 -32.34
N VAL A 150 -10.72 1.58 -31.15
CA VAL A 150 -9.70 2.59 -30.93
C VAL A 150 -8.44 1.92 -30.38
N ASN A 151 -7.38 1.85 -31.18
CA ASN A 151 -6.11 1.25 -30.76
C ASN A 151 -5.09 2.33 -30.43
N ILE A 152 -4.55 2.29 -29.20
CA ILE A 152 -3.42 3.13 -28.80
C ILE A 152 -2.14 2.57 -29.44
N PRO A 153 -1.30 3.44 -30.05
CA PRO A 153 -0.03 2.99 -30.62
C PRO A 153 0.82 2.22 -29.60
N LYS A 154 1.39 1.11 -30.02
CA LYS A 154 2.18 0.21 -29.15
C LYS A 154 3.27 0.96 -28.39
N ALA A 155 3.91 1.93 -29.02
CA ALA A 155 4.94 2.78 -28.41
C ALA A 155 4.46 3.52 -27.14
N LEU A 156 3.16 3.82 -27.03
CA LEU A 156 2.54 4.61 -25.97
C LEU A 156 1.74 3.77 -24.97
N SER A 157 1.70 2.45 -25.13
CA SER A 157 0.79 1.56 -24.41
C SER A 157 1.44 0.74 -23.29
N GLY A 158 2.70 0.97 -22.97
CA GLY A 158 3.40 0.18 -21.95
C GLY A 158 4.66 0.83 -21.42
N PRO A 159 5.27 0.24 -20.39
CA PRO A 159 6.50 0.75 -19.77
C PRO A 159 7.69 0.75 -20.75
N PHE A 160 8.78 1.37 -20.36
CA PHE A 160 9.97 1.45 -21.17
C PHE A 160 10.58 0.07 -21.43
N ASN A 161 10.32 -0.48 -22.62
CA ASN A 161 10.86 -1.74 -23.11
C ASN A 161 11.09 -1.64 -24.64
N PRO A 162 12.21 -1.06 -25.07
CA PRO A 162 12.52 -0.89 -26.50
C PRO A 162 12.52 -2.19 -27.29
N ALA A 163 12.98 -3.30 -26.69
CA ALA A 163 12.97 -4.61 -27.33
C ALA A 163 11.55 -5.12 -27.60
N GLY A 164 10.60 -4.76 -26.73
CA GLY A 164 9.18 -5.03 -26.89
C GLY A 164 8.44 -4.01 -27.75
N GLY A 165 9.08 -2.89 -28.13
CA GLY A 165 8.48 -1.81 -28.92
C GLY A 165 7.56 -0.88 -28.11
N THR A 166 7.68 -0.85 -26.78
CA THR A 166 6.99 0.09 -25.89
C THR A 166 8.00 1.08 -25.30
N TYR A 167 7.61 2.35 -25.15
CA TYR A 167 8.48 3.39 -24.62
C TYR A 167 7.89 4.12 -23.43
N ILE A 168 6.57 4.27 -23.39
CA ILE A 168 5.88 5.00 -22.33
C ILE A 168 4.44 4.52 -22.20
N ASN A 169 3.96 4.42 -20.97
CA ASN A 169 2.54 4.17 -20.68
C ASN A 169 1.80 5.51 -20.54
N LEU A 170 1.45 6.11 -21.68
CA LEU A 170 0.82 7.42 -21.70
C LEU A 170 -0.53 7.43 -20.98
N THR A 171 -1.31 6.36 -21.11
CA THR A 171 -2.62 6.22 -20.46
C THR A 171 -2.49 6.23 -18.94
N ALA A 172 -1.48 5.58 -18.36
CA ALA A 172 -1.21 5.61 -16.93
C ALA A 172 -0.85 7.02 -16.46
N ILE A 173 0.04 7.72 -17.18
CA ILE A 173 0.40 9.10 -16.86
C ILE A 173 -0.82 10.02 -16.87
N LEU A 174 -1.62 9.97 -17.93
CA LEU A 174 -2.80 10.83 -18.07
C LEU A 174 -3.85 10.57 -16.99
N SER A 175 -4.05 9.31 -16.58
CA SER A 175 -4.97 8.97 -15.49
C SER A 175 -4.54 9.58 -14.16
N VAL A 176 -3.25 9.51 -13.81
CA VAL A 176 -2.69 10.12 -12.59
C VAL A 176 -2.83 11.64 -12.63
N LEU A 177 -2.45 12.28 -13.75
CA LEU A 177 -2.52 13.73 -13.89
C LEU A 177 -3.97 14.25 -13.84
N LEU A 178 -4.91 13.54 -14.47
CA LEU A 178 -6.34 13.87 -14.43
C LEU A 178 -6.89 13.82 -13.01
N ILE A 179 -6.63 12.73 -12.29
CA ILE A 179 -7.09 12.58 -10.90
C ILE A 179 -6.45 13.64 -10.00
N THR A 180 -5.17 13.90 -10.17
CA THR A 180 -4.47 14.96 -9.41
C THR A 180 -5.04 16.34 -9.69
N TRP A 181 -5.36 16.62 -10.95
CA TRP A 181 -6.00 17.86 -11.35
C TRP A 181 -7.35 18.03 -10.65
N LEU A 182 -8.21 17.01 -10.65
CA LEU A 182 -9.48 17.01 -9.91
C LEU A 182 -9.27 17.25 -8.40
N LEU A 183 -8.30 16.55 -7.78
CA LEU A 183 -7.94 16.76 -6.37
C LEU A 183 -7.47 18.19 -6.07
N SER A 184 -6.76 18.83 -7.00
CA SER A 184 -6.22 20.19 -6.81
C SER A 184 -7.29 21.28 -6.68
N TYR A 185 -8.50 21.01 -7.14
CA TYR A 185 -9.66 21.90 -6.94
C TYR A 185 -10.38 21.68 -5.59
N GLY A 186 -9.86 20.80 -4.74
CA GLY A 186 -10.52 20.48 -3.46
C GLY A 186 -11.74 19.59 -3.63
N MET A 187 -11.86 18.93 -4.77
CA MET A 187 -12.89 17.91 -4.98
C MET A 187 -12.50 16.67 -4.17
N HIS A 188 -13.03 16.60 -2.97
CA HIS A 188 -12.93 15.38 -2.17
C HIS A 188 -13.98 14.39 -2.64
N GLU A 189 -13.56 13.14 -2.78
CA GLU A 189 -14.51 12.07 -3.07
C GLU A 189 -15.56 12.03 -1.98
N SER A 190 -16.82 12.15 -2.36
CA SER A 190 -17.91 12.00 -1.38
C SER A 190 -17.86 10.57 -0.84
N VAL A 191 -17.94 10.41 0.48
CA VAL A 191 -18.05 9.09 1.14
C VAL A 191 -19.13 8.22 0.49
N ARG A 192 -20.22 8.83 0.00
CA ARG A 192 -21.28 8.12 -0.73
C ARG A 192 -20.79 7.57 -2.06
N VAL A 193 -20.02 8.33 -2.84
CA VAL A 193 -19.47 7.90 -4.14
C VAL A 193 -18.47 6.77 -3.94
N ASN A 194 -17.58 6.92 -2.96
CA ASN A 194 -16.63 5.86 -2.61
C ASN A 194 -17.36 4.56 -2.18
N ASN A 195 -18.37 4.64 -1.32
CA ASN A 195 -19.12 3.48 -0.88
C ASN A 195 -19.89 2.79 -2.05
N ILE A 196 -20.46 3.56 -2.97
CA ILE A 196 -21.10 3.01 -4.18
C ILE A 196 -20.04 2.27 -5.03
N ALA A 197 -18.89 2.89 -5.27
CA ALA A 197 -17.81 2.26 -6.04
C ALA A 197 -17.31 0.96 -5.39
N ILE A 198 -17.20 0.92 -4.05
CA ILE A 198 -16.86 -0.30 -3.30
C ILE A 198 -17.90 -1.39 -3.51
N VAL A 199 -19.18 -1.07 -3.39
CA VAL A 199 -20.26 -2.05 -3.59
C VAL A 199 -20.23 -2.56 -5.03
N VAL A 200 -20.09 -1.67 -6.03
CA VAL A 200 -20.04 -2.06 -7.45
C VAL A 200 -18.87 -3.02 -7.72
N LYS A 201 -17.66 -2.69 -7.24
CA LYS A 201 -16.50 -3.56 -7.45
C LYS A 201 -16.63 -4.92 -6.76
N LEU A 202 -17.20 -4.98 -5.55
CA LEU A 202 -17.47 -6.25 -4.86
C LEU A 202 -18.48 -7.10 -5.62
N LEU A 203 -19.58 -6.50 -6.09
CA LEU A 203 -20.59 -7.22 -6.88
C LEU A 203 -19.99 -7.79 -8.17
N ILE A 204 -19.12 -7.06 -8.84
CA ILE A 204 -18.46 -7.51 -10.08
C ILE A 204 -17.50 -8.66 -9.80
N ILE A 205 -16.73 -8.61 -8.72
CA ILE A 205 -15.83 -9.69 -8.32
C ILE A 205 -16.63 -10.95 -7.96
N VAL A 206 -17.69 -10.81 -7.18
CA VAL A 206 -18.56 -11.92 -6.82
C VAL A 206 -19.24 -12.49 -8.07
N ALA A 207 -19.72 -11.64 -8.98
CA ALA A 207 -20.31 -12.09 -10.25
C ALA A 207 -19.28 -12.88 -11.09
N PHE A 208 -18.03 -12.43 -11.17
CA PHE A 208 -16.96 -13.19 -11.82
C PHE A 208 -16.78 -14.58 -11.21
N ILE A 209 -16.72 -14.66 -9.87
CA ILE A 209 -16.55 -15.94 -9.16
C ILE A 209 -17.73 -16.87 -9.44
N VAL A 210 -18.97 -16.37 -9.24
CA VAL A 210 -20.20 -17.18 -9.37
C VAL A 210 -20.40 -17.67 -10.80
N ILE A 211 -20.21 -16.80 -11.78
CA ILE A 211 -20.40 -17.16 -13.20
C ILE A 211 -19.21 -18.00 -13.68
N GLY A 212 -17.99 -17.63 -13.31
CA GLY A 212 -16.78 -18.31 -13.74
C GLY A 212 -16.68 -19.76 -13.27
N ILE A 213 -17.26 -20.12 -12.11
CA ILE A 213 -17.30 -21.50 -11.59
C ILE A 213 -17.91 -22.48 -12.62
N PHE A 214 -18.91 -22.05 -13.39
CA PHE A 214 -19.55 -22.92 -14.39
C PHE A 214 -18.63 -23.24 -15.58
N PHE A 215 -17.57 -22.50 -15.79
CA PHE A 215 -16.59 -22.68 -16.86
C PHE A 215 -15.28 -23.32 -16.41
N VAL A 216 -15.18 -23.70 -15.14
CA VAL A 216 -13.99 -24.34 -14.57
C VAL A 216 -13.78 -25.73 -15.16
N LYS A 217 -12.58 -25.99 -15.67
CA LYS A 217 -12.13 -27.29 -16.18
C LYS A 217 -11.09 -27.89 -15.22
N LYS A 218 -11.40 -29.01 -14.57
CA LYS A 218 -10.50 -29.66 -13.61
C LYS A 218 -9.10 -29.96 -14.17
N ALA A 219 -9.00 -30.19 -15.49
CA ALA A 219 -7.72 -30.42 -16.18
C ALA A 219 -6.75 -29.22 -16.07
N ASN A 220 -7.26 -28.00 -15.95
CA ASN A 220 -6.42 -26.80 -15.84
C ASN A 220 -5.67 -26.72 -14.50
N TYR A 221 -6.09 -27.48 -13.48
CA TYR A 221 -5.40 -27.55 -12.20
C TYR A 221 -4.22 -28.54 -12.18
N HIS A 222 -3.92 -29.20 -13.29
CA HIS A 222 -2.82 -30.16 -13.35
C HIS A 222 -1.73 -29.71 -14.31
N PRO A 223 -0.44 -29.61 -13.83
CA PRO A 223 0.01 -29.77 -12.44
C PRO A 223 -0.40 -28.57 -11.56
N PHE A 224 -0.74 -28.81 -10.29
CA PHE A 224 -1.20 -27.74 -9.39
C PHE A 224 -0.06 -26.79 -8.98
N LEU A 225 1.15 -27.32 -8.76
CA LEU A 225 2.35 -26.58 -8.44
C LEU A 225 3.45 -26.83 -9.50
N PRO A 226 3.32 -26.30 -10.72
CA PRO A 226 4.28 -26.58 -11.80
C PRO A 226 5.68 -26.04 -11.49
N TYR A 227 5.80 -25.01 -10.68
CA TYR A 227 7.05 -24.38 -10.25
C TYR A 227 7.46 -24.77 -8.82
N GLY A 228 6.81 -25.79 -8.23
CA GLY A 228 7.07 -26.28 -6.89
C GLY A 228 6.67 -25.30 -5.76
N ALA A 229 7.04 -25.64 -4.53
CA ALA A 229 6.74 -24.80 -3.37
C ALA A 229 7.49 -23.45 -3.42
N HIS A 230 8.74 -23.45 -3.93
CA HIS A 230 9.50 -22.21 -4.09
C HIS A 230 8.77 -21.19 -4.98
N GLY A 231 8.18 -21.63 -6.09
CA GLY A 231 7.39 -20.77 -6.95
C GLY A 231 6.14 -20.21 -6.25
N ALA A 232 5.45 -21.03 -5.43
CA ALA A 232 4.32 -20.58 -4.64
C ALA A 232 4.70 -19.50 -3.62
N PHE A 233 5.85 -19.62 -2.93
CA PHE A 233 6.35 -18.59 -2.00
C PHE A 233 6.83 -17.33 -2.72
N LYS A 234 7.51 -17.47 -3.87
CA LYS A 234 7.86 -16.33 -4.71
C LYS A 234 6.60 -15.60 -5.17
N GLY A 235 5.59 -16.35 -5.65
CA GLY A 235 4.29 -15.80 -5.99
C GLY A 235 3.60 -15.11 -4.79
N ALA A 236 3.73 -15.67 -3.57
CA ALA A 236 3.19 -15.05 -2.36
C ALA A 236 3.79 -13.66 -2.11
N THR A 237 5.10 -13.49 -2.35
CA THR A 237 5.76 -12.19 -2.22
C THR A 237 5.23 -11.18 -3.26
N THR A 238 4.95 -11.61 -4.49
CA THR A 238 4.38 -10.75 -5.52
C THR A 238 2.92 -10.39 -5.21
N VAL A 239 2.07 -11.37 -4.85
CA VAL A 239 0.65 -11.09 -4.55
C VAL A 239 0.44 -10.41 -3.19
N PHE A 240 1.45 -10.31 -2.36
CA PHE A 240 1.42 -9.52 -1.12
C PHE A 240 0.98 -8.09 -1.39
N PHE A 241 1.39 -7.51 -2.51
CA PHE A 241 0.92 -6.20 -2.99
C PHE A 241 -0.60 -6.07 -2.99
N ALA A 242 -1.34 -7.13 -3.30
CA ALA A 242 -2.80 -7.08 -3.34
C ALA A 242 -3.46 -6.82 -1.97
N PHE A 243 -2.75 -7.09 -0.87
CA PHE A 243 -3.25 -6.86 0.48
C PHE A 243 -2.88 -5.49 1.05
N LEU A 244 -2.04 -4.71 0.35
CA LEU A 244 -1.61 -3.40 0.82
C LEU A 244 -2.78 -2.42 0.91
N GLY A 245 -2.71 -1.50 1.86
CA GLY A 245 -3.74 -0.51 2.12
C GLY A 245 -4.56 -0.77 3.39
N PHE A 246 -4.50 -1.94 4.02
CA PHE A 246 -5.15 -2.14 5.31
C PHE A 246 -4.52 -1.30 6.43
N ASP A 247 -3.25 -0.96 6.29
CA ASP A 247 -2.52 -0.06 7.19
C ASP A 247 -3.03 1.38 7.11
N CYS A 248 -3.63 1.80 5.97
CA CYS A 248 -4.34 3.08 5.86
C CYS A 248 -5.51 3.19 6.85
N ILE A 249 -6.11 2.06 7.29
CA ILE A 249 -7.13 2.06 8.34
C ILE A 249 -6.52 2.63 9.63
N SER A 250 -5.28 2.28 9.93
CA SER A 250 -4.60 2.73 11.15
C SER A 250 -4.34 4.24 11.17
N SER A 251 -4.20 4.89 10.00
CA SER A 251 -4.05 6.35 9.92
C SER A 251 -5.32 7.13 10.30
N SER A 252 -6.47 6.46 10.28
CA SER A 252 -7.75 7.05 10.67
C SER A 252 -8.12 6.83 12.14
N ALA A 253 -7.24 6.23 12.94
CA ALA A 253 -7.52 5.85 14.32
C ALA A 253 -7.99 7.01 15.21
N ALA A 254 -7.54 8.24 14.94
CA ALA A 254 -7.95 9.45 15.65
C ALA A 254 -9.43 9.79 15.46
N GLU A 255 -10.05 9.38 14.35
CA GLU A 255 -11.45 9.68 14.01
C GLU A 255 -12.43 8.52 14.38
N VAL A 256 -11.93 7.47 15.02
CA VAL A 256 -12.69 6.24 15.27
C VAL A 256 -13.37 6.29 16.64
N LYS A 257 -14.66 5.90 16.65
CA LYS A 257 -15.42 5.63 17.89
C LYS A 257 -14.92 4.31 18.49
N HIS A 258 -14.61 4.32 19.78
CA HIS A 258 -14.14 3.12 20.49
C HIS A 258 -13.01 2.38 19.71
N PRO A 259 -11.84 3.02 19.48
CA PRO A 259 -10.78 2.47 18.66
C PRO A 259 -10.31 1.09 19.16
N GLN A 260 -10.40 0.83 20.46
CA GLN A 260 -10.04 -0.44 21.10
C GLN A 260 -10.79 -1.65 20.52
N LYS A 261 -12.03 -1.46 20.05
CA LYS A 261 -12.89 -2.51 19.46
C LYS A 261 -12.96 -2.40 17.95
N ASN A 262 -13.14 -1.16 17.44
CA ASN A 262 -13.45 -0.97 16.02
C ASN A 262 -12.21 -1.10 15.12
N MET A 263 -11.01 -0.72 15.60
CA MET A 263 -9.78 -0.87 14.82
C MET A 263 -9.44 -2.33 14.51
N PRO A 264 -9.41 -3.26 15.49
CA PRO A 264 -9.18 -4.66 15.20
C PRO A 264 -10.21 -5.27 14.24
N ILE A 265 -11.50 -4.97 14.43
CA ILE A 265 -12.57 -5.46 13.56
C ILE A 265 -12.41 -4.92 12.14
N GLY A 266 -12.08 -3.63 12.00
CA GLY A 266 -11.84 -2.99 10.71
C GLY A 266 -10.69 -3.62 9.94
N ILE A 267 -9.53 -3.78 10.59
CA ILE A 267 -8.32 -4.32 9.97
C ILE A 267 -8.48 -5.81 9.64
N ILE A 268 -8.83 -6.62 10.63
CA ILE A 268 -8.93 -8.09 10.46
C ILE A 268 -10.09 -8.43 9.52
N GLY A 269 -11.23 -7.74 9.65
CA GLY A 269 -12.40 -7.95 8.80
C GLY A 269 -12.09 -7.64 7.32
N THR A 270 -11.37 -6.56 7.05
CA THR A 270 -10.91 -6.20 5.69
C THR A 270 -10.03 -7.31 5.11
N LEU A 271 -9.02 -7.77 5.86
CA LEU A 271 -8.10 -8.82 5.41
C LEU A 271 -8.81 -10.14 5.14
N LEU A 272 -9.77 -10.54 5.98
CA LEU A 272 -10.55 -11.76 5.77
C LEU A 272 -11.39 -11.69 4.50
N ILE A 273 -12.11 -10.60 4.28
CA ILE A 273 -12.92 -10.40 3.07
C ILE A 273 -12.03 -10.41 1.83
N ALA A 274 -10.93 -9.67 1.84
CA ALA A 274 -9.98 -9.65 0.72
C ALA A 274 -9.41 -11.05 0.44
N THR A 275 -9.04 -11.80 1.46
CA THR A 275 -8.50 -13.16 1.33
C THR A 275 -9.49 -14.08 0.61
N VAL A 276 -10.76 -14.11 1.07
CA VAL A 276 -11.79 -14.96 0.46
C VAL A 276 -12.00 -14.60 -1.01
N LEU A 277 -12.07 -13.31 -1.33
CA LEU A 277 -12.25 -12.86 -2.70
C LEU A 277 -11.05 -13.18 -3.59
N TYR A 278 -9.82 -12.96 -3.11
CA TYR A 278 -8.60 -13.23 -3.87
C TYR A 278 -8.41 -14.71 -4.15
N MET A 279 -8.64 -15.57 -3.15
CA MET A 279 -8.62 -17.01 -3.33
C MET A 279 -9.72 -17.46 -4.30
N GLY A 280 -10.92 -16.91 -4.19
CA GLY A 280 -12.03 -17.22 -5.11
C GLY A 280 -11.71 -16.85 -6.54
N VAL A 281 -11.23 -15.62 -6.78
CA VAL A 281 -10.84 -15.17 -8.13
C VAL A 281 -9.71 -16.01 -8.69
N SER A 282 -8.66 -16.29 -7.91
CA SER A 282 -7.51 -17.05 -8.38
C SER A 282 -7.85 -18.51 -8.72
N LEU A 283 -8.69 -19.16 -7.91
CA LEU A 283 -9.19 -20.51 -8.20
C LEU A 283 -10.02 -20.55 -9.49
N VAL A 284 -10.99 -19.66 -9.61
CA VAL A 284 -11.87 -19.63 -10.77
C VAL A 284 -11.07 -19.30 -12.03
N LEU A 285 -10.21 -18.28 -11.98
CA LEU A 285 -9.40 -17.85 -13.12
C LEU A 285 -8.52 -18.98 -13.66
N THR A 286 -7.75 -19.63 -12.79
CA THR A 286 -6.85 -20.73 -13.16
C THR A 286 -7.60 -22.01 -13.56
N GLY A 287 -8.82 -22.16 -13.07
CA GLY A 287 -9.71 -23.24 -13.51
C GLY A 287 -10.36 -23.00 -14.89
N MET A 288 -10.68 -21.75 -15.24
CA MET A 288 -11.25 -21.38 -16.53
C MET A 288 -10.23 -21.51 -17.65
N ILE A 289 -9.03 -20.97 -17.44
CA ILE A 289 -7.96 -20.87 -18.45
C ILE A 289 -6.69 -21.54 -17.91
N ASN A 290 -5.98 -22.26 -18.81
CA ASN A 290 -4.67 -22.80 -18.45
C ASN A 290 -3.71 -21.66 -18.09
N TYR A 291 -3.04 -21.78 -16.94
CA TYR A 291 -2.17 -20.75 -16.39
C TYR A 291 -1.14 -20.21 -17.38
N LYS A 292 -0.64 -21.03 -18.33
CA LYS A 292 0.32 -20.63 -19.37
C LYS A 292 -0.17 -19.49 -20.28
N HIS A 293 -1.48 -19.27 -20.36
CA HIS A 293 -2.10 -18.25 -21.21
C HIS A 293 -2.58 -17.03 -20.40
N LEU A 294 -2.27 -16.96 -19.10
CA LEU A 294 -2.74 -15.91 -18.20
C LEU A 294 -1.78 -14.73 -18.04
N ASP A 295 -0.61 -14.77 -18.70
CA ASP A 295 0.33 -13.64 -18.75
C ASP A 295 -0.14 -12.58 -19.74
N VAL A 296 -1.22 -11.92 -19.38
CA VAL A 296 -1.88 -10.87 -20.17
C VAL A 296 -2.18 -9.67 -19.27
N ALA A 297 -2.35 -8.51 -19.87
CA ALA A 297 -2.54 -7.26 -19.13
C ALA A 297 -3.84 -7.19 -18.31
N ASN A 298 -4.88 -7.96 -18.69
CA ASN A 298 -6.19 -7.99 -18.06
C ASN A 298 -6.75 -9.41 -17.93
N PRO A 299 -6.10 -10.32 -17.20
CA PRO A 299 -6.38 -11.77 -17.22
C PRO A 299 -7.82 -12.13 -16.83
N VAL A 300 -8.45 -11.41 -15.92
CA VAL A 300 -9.83 -11.70 -15.48
C VAL A 300 -10.85 -11.40 -16.60
N ALA A 301 -10.68 -10.28 -17.30
CA ALA A 301 -11.54 -9.95 -18.45
C ALA A 301 -11.26 -10.90 -19.64
N PHE A 302 -10.00 -11.23 -19.88
CA PHE A 302 -9.56 -12.19 -20.90
C PHE A 302 -10.20 -13.56 -20.69
N ALA A 303 -10.24 -14.05 -19.44
CA ALA A 303 -10.88 -15.34 -19.13
C ALA A 303 -12.37 -15.37 -19.51
N LEU A 304 -13.10 -14.30 -19.21
CA LEU A 304 -14.52 -14.19 -19.61
C LEU A 304 -14.71 -14.10 -21.12
N GLN A 305 -13.83 -13.37 -21.83
CA GLN A 305 -13.86 -13.33 -23.29
C GLN A 305 -13.61 -14.69 -23.90
N SER A 306 -12.66 -15.47 -23.37
CA SER A 306 -12.29 -16.79 -23.85
C SER A 306 -13.42 -17.84 -23.71
N VAL A 307 -14.39 -17.62 -22.82
CA VAL A 307 -15.58 -18.46 -22.66
C VAL A 307 -16.83 -17.81 -23.27
N HIS A 308 -16.65 -16.90 -24.23
CA HIS A 308 -17.73 -16.21 -24.96
C HIS A 308 -18.68 -15.36 -24.09
N GLN A 309 -18.22 -14.92 -22.90
CA GLN A 309 -18.95 -14.02 -22.00
C GLN A 309 -18.49 -12.57 -22.18
N GLY A 310 -18.44 -12.06 -23.42
CA GLY A 310 -17.90 -10.74 -23.77
C GLY A 310 -18.64 -9.58 -23.09
N TRP A 311 -19.97 -9.66 -22.94
CA TRP A 311 -20.76 -8.62 -22.26
C TRP A 311 -20.34 -8.48 -20.77
N LEU A 312 -20.11 -9.63 -20.10
CA LEU A 312 -19.68 -9.65 -18.70
C LEU A 312 -18.23 -9.17 -18.57
N ALA A 313 -17.36 -9.50 -19.54
CA ALA A 313 -15.99 -8.99 -19.60
C ALA A 313 -15.96 -7.46 -19.71
N SER A 314 -16.85 -6.87 -20.53
CA SER A 314 -16.97 -5.42 -20.65
C SER A 314 -17.48 -4.77 -19.37
N LEU A 315 -18.51 -5.35 -18.74
CA LEU A 315 -19.05 -4.89 -17.46
C LEU A 315 -17.99 -4.95 -16.35
N LEU A 316 -17.23 -6.07 -16.29
CA LEU A 316 -16.13 -6.23 -15.36
C LEU A 316 -15.03 -5.19 -15.60
N SER A 317 -14.67 -4.92 -16.84
CA SER A 317 -13.67 -3.92 -17.19
C SER A 317 -14.08 -2.52 -16.74
N ILE A 318 -15.34 -2.13 -16.96
CA ILE A 318 -15.86 -0.82 -16.51
C ILE A 318 -15.82 -0.75 -14.98
N GLY A 319 -16.26 -1.78 -14.27
CA GLY A 319 -16.23 -1.79 -12.82
C GLY A 319 -14.82 -1.81 -12.23
N ALA A 320 -13.89 -2.51 -12.88
CA ALA A 320 -12.47 -2.48 -12.51
C ALA A 320 -11.89 -1.07 -12.69
N LEU A 321 -12.20 -0.39 -13.79
CA LEU A 321 -11.78 0.99 -14.05
C LEU A 321 -12.30 1.95 -12.96
N ILE A 322 -13.57 1.87 -12.60
CA ILE A 322 -14.16 2.68 -11.53
C ILE A 322 -13.47 2.37 -10.20
N GLY A 323 -13.32 1.10 -9.85
CA GLY A 323 -12.69 0.68 -8.60
C GLY A 323 -11.23 1.10 -8.49
N MET A 324 -10.45 1.00 -9.58
CA MET A 324 -9.05 1.46 -9.61
C MET A 324 -8.95 2.98 -9.60
N ALA A 325 -9.86 3.71 -10.26
CA ALA A 325 -9.86 5.17 -10.24
C ALA A 325 -10.13 5.72 -8.84
N THR A 326 -11.09 5.16 -8.09
CA THR A 326 -11.33 5.55 -6.69
C THR A 326 -10.16 5.20 -5.79
N CYS A 327 -9.51 4.05 -5.99
CA CYS A 327 -8.30 3.67 -5.27
C CYS A 327 -7.16 4.70 -5.53
N MET A 328 -6.89 5.06 -6.79
CA MET A 328 -5.90 6.08 -7.13
C MET A 328 -6.23 7.43 -6.49
N PHE A 329 -7.50 7.86 -6.54
CA PHE A 329 -7.96 9.11 -5.96
C PHE A 329 -7.63 9.17 -4.46
N THR A 330 -8.04 8.16 -3.70
CA THR A 330 -7.80 8.06 -2.26
C THR A 330 -6.31 7.98 -1.94
N ALA A 331 -5.56 7.17 -2.69
CA ALA A 331 -4.14 6.95 -2.42
C ALA A 331 -3.25 8.16 -2.80
N ILE A 332 -3.55 8.90 -3.87
CA ILE A 332 -2.86 10.16 -4.20
C ILE A 332 -3.10 11.20 -3.10
N TYR A 333 -4.35 11.30 -2.63
CA TYR A 333 -4.70 12.17 -1.52
C TYR A 333 -3.94 11.80 -0.24
N ALA A 334 -3.94 10.51 0.15
CA ALA A 334 -3.22 10.03 1.32
C ALA A 334 -1.70 10.26 1.22
N SER A 335 -1.11 10.01 0.04
CA SER A 335 0.31 10.29 -0.23
C SER A 335 0.67 11.76 -0.01
N SER A 336 -0.17 12.66 -0.52
CA SER A 336 0.04 14.10 -0.35
C SER A 336 -0.06 14.54 1.12
N ARG A 337 -0.93 13.91 1.89
CA ARG A 337 -1.10 14.14 3.32
C ARG A 337 0.09 13.62 4.12
N LEU A 338 0.64 12.48 3.75
CA LEU A 338 1.86 11.95 4.40
C LEU A 338 3.05 12.88 4.19
N ILE A 339 3.28 13.34 2.95
CA ILE A 339 4.33 14.33 2.64
C ILE A 339 4.09 15.64 3.39
N TYR A 340 2.83 16.10 3.45
CA TYR A 340 2.46 17.26 4.24
C TYR A 340 2.82 17.09 5.72
N SER A 341 2.50 15.94 6.34
CA SER A 341 2.80 15.67 7.74
C SER A 341 4.31 15.67 8.01
N LEU A 342 5.09 14.97 7.18
CA LEU A 342 6.55 14.96 7.29
C LEU A 342 7.16 16.37 7.15
N SER A 343 6.60 17.21 6.26
CA SER A 343 7.03 18.58 6.10
C SER A 343 6.60 19.48 7.29
N ARG A 344 5.40 19.27 7.81
CA ARG A 344 4.89 19.97 9.00
C ARG A 344 5.75 19.68 10.22
N ASP A 345 6.18 18.43 10.38
CA ASP A 345 7.04 18.00 11.49
C ASP A 345 8.52 18.45 11.30
N GLY A 346 8.81 19.21 10.22
CA GLY A 346 10.12 19.78 9.93
C GLY A 346 11.09 18.84 9.20
N LEU A 347 10.67 17.60 8.88
CA LEU A 347 11.54 16.60 8.27
C LEU A 347 11.71 16.79 6.75
N LEU A 348 10.81 17.53 6.10
CA LEU A 348 10.86 17.91 4.69
C LEU A 348 10.70 19.44 4.51
N PRO A 349 11.08 20.00 3.34
CA PRO A 349 11.01 21.44 3.09
C PRO A 349 9.62 22.02 3.35
N THR A 350 9.59 23.22 3.96
CA THR A 350 8.37 23.92 4.39
C THR A 350 7.39 24.25 3.26
N SER A 351 7.87 24.32 2.01
CA SER A 351 7.00 24.53 0.84
C SER A 351 5.96 23.43 0.64
N LEU A 352 6.25 22.19 1.12
CA LEU A 352 5.38 21.02 0.95
C LEU A 352 4.19 21.01 1.91
N HIS A 353 4.24 21.74 3.04
CA HIS A 353 3.08 21.83 3.95
C HIS A 353 2.25 23.10 3.77
N GLN A 354 2.53 23.92 2.77
CA GLN A 354 1.71 25.08 2.48
C GLN A 354 0.35 24.70 1.92
N LEU A 355 -0.71 25.16 2.58
CA LEU A 355 -2.09 24.95 2.14
C LEU A 355 -2.52 26.06 1.18
N ASP A 356 -3.17 25.68 0.10
CA ASP A 356 -3.80 26.64 -0.81
C ASP A 356 -4.96 27.36 -0.13
N LYS A 357 -5.05 28.68 -0.30
CA LYS A 357 -6.04 29.53 0.38
C LYS A 357 -7.50 29.22 0.01
N LYS A 358 -7.74 28.66 -1.18
CA LYS A 358 -9.10 28.38 -1.68
C LYS A 358 -9.54 26.93 -1.43
N SER A 359 -8.66 25.97 -1.74
CA SER A 359 -9.00 24.55 -1.67
C SER A 359 -8.60 23.88 -0.35
N HIS A 360 -7.81 24.57 0.50
CA HIS A 360 -7.22 24.01 1.74
C HIS A 360 -6.46 22.69 1.51
N THR A 361 -5.97 22.47 0.28
CA THR A 361 -5.18 21.30 -0.09
C THR A 361 -3.70 21.69 -0.18
N PRO A 362 -2.75 20.79 0.17
CA PRO A 362 -1.32 21.01 0.01
C PRO A 362 -0.93 20.80 -1.47
N LYS A 363 -1.23 21.77 -2.34
CA LYS A 363 -1.05 21.65 -3.79
C LYS A 363 0.38 21.30 -4.19
N VAL A 364 1.38 21.88 -3.51
CA VAL A 364 2.79 21.60 -3.82
C VAL A 364 3.11 20.13 -3.55
N ALA A 365 2.74 19.60 -2.38
CA ALA A 365 2.91 18.18 -2.07
C ALA A 365 2.14 17.29 -3.06
N LEU A 366 0.89 17.66 -3.36
CA LEU A 366 0.02 16.90 -4.27
C LEU A 366 0.64 16.76 -5.68
N TRP A 367 1.11 17.85 -6.27
CA TRP A 367 1.72 17.80 -7.59
C TRP A 367 3.11 17.16 -7.60
N THR A 368 3.90 17.33 -6.52
CA THR A 368 5.19 16.63 -6.36
C THR A 368 4.99 15.12 -6.36
N VAL A 369 4.04 14.64 -5.56
CA VAL A 369 3.63 13.22 -5.51
C VAL A 369 3.18 12.74 -6.90
N ALA A 370 2.30 13.49 -7.55
CA ALA A 370 1.74 13.12 -8.84
C ALA A 370 2.80 13.00 -9.95
N ILE A 371 3.77 13.89 -9.98
CA ILE A 371 4.87 13.84 -10.97
C ILE A 371 5.71 12.58 -10.76
N VAL A 372 6.07 12.25 -9.52
CA VAL A 372 6.82 11.02 -9.21
C VAL A 372 6.02 9.79 -9.62
N ILE A 373 4.73 9.72 -9.26
CA ILE A 373 3.84 8.61 -9.61
C ILE A 373 3.71 8.48 -11.13
N ALA A 374 3.52 9.59 -11.84
CA ALA A 374 3.37 9.60 -13.30
C ALA A 374 4.64 9.10 -14.01
N ILE A 375 5.82 9.50 -13.54
CA ILE A 375 7.09 8.99 -14.06
C ILE A 375 7.20 7.48 -13.80
N MET A 376 6.97 7.06 -12.57
CA MET A 376 7.09 5.65 -12.21
C MET A 376 6.07 4.77 -12.97
N GLY A 377 4.78 5.14 -13.00
CA GLY A 377 3.74 4.41 -13.72
C GLY A 377 3.87 4.46 -15.25
N GLY A 378 4.52 5.52 -15.76
CA GLY A 378 4.76 5.70 -17.20
C GLY A 378 5.92 4.88 -17.77
N PHE A 379 6.98 4.70 -16.98
CA PHE A 379 8.24 4.12 -17.49
C PHE A 379 8.63 2.80 -16.85
N VAL A 380 8.18 2.49 -15.62
CA VAL A 380 8.58 1.28 -14.88
C VAL A 380 7.56 0.17 -15.07
N SER A 381 8.03 -1.08 -15.16
CA SER A 381 7.15 -2.24 -15.31
C SER A 381 6.34 -2.50 -14.03
N LEU A 382 5.13 -3.04 -14.18
CA LEU A 382 4.26 -3.38 -13.05
C LEU A 382 4.96 -4.34 -12.07
N ASP A 383 5.70 -5.31 -12.56
CA ASP A 383 6.44 -6.27 -11.74
C ASP A 383 7.51 -5.57 -10.88
N SER A 384 8.30 -4.67 -11.48
CA SER A 384 9.30 -3.90 -10.72
C SER A 384 8.66 -2.97 -9.70
N LEU A 385 7.53 -2.33 -10.04
CA LEU A 385 6.79 -1.46 -9.13
C LEU A 385 6.25 -2.25 -7.94
N THR A 386 5.59 -3.38 -8.15
CA THR A 386 5.03 -4.23 -7.08
C THR A 386 6.11 -4.74 -6.14
N ASN A 387 7.25 -5.17 -6.66
CA ASN A 387 8.35 -5.64 -5.85
C ASN A 387 8.96 -4.52 -4.98
N LEU A 388 9.10 -3.31 -5.53
CA LEU A 388 9.58 -2.13 -4.78
C LEU A 388 8.59 -1.65 -3.72
N VAL A 389 7.27 -1.73 -3.98
CA VAL A 389 6.26 -1.47 -2.94
C VAL A 389 6.42 -2.47 -1.82
N ASN A 390 6.49 -3.75 -2.16
CA ASN A 390 6.52 -4.85 -1.19
C ASN A 390 7.70 -4.74 -0.22
N ILE A 391 8.90 -4.35 -0.68
CA ILE A 391 10.05 -4.24 0.23
C ILE A 391 9.87 -3.10 1.24
N GLY A 392 9.30 -1.96 0.83
CA GLY A 392 8.99 -0.83 1.73
C GLY A 392 7.98 -1.22 2.79
N THR A 393 6.87 -1.82 2.37
CA THR A 393 5.79 -2.25 3.27
C THR A 393 6.23 -3.38 4.20
N LEU A 394 6.92 -4.40 3.70
CA LEU A 394 7.43 -5.50 4.54
C LEU A 394 8.41 -5.00 5.60
N LEU A 395 9.22 -3.98 5.28
CA LEU A 395 10.09 -3.33 6.26
C LEU A 395 9.25 -2.62 7.34
N ALA A 396 8.25 -1.83 6.95
CA ALA A 396 7.35 -1.16 7.91
C ALA A 396 6.61 -2.17 8.80
N PHE A 397 6.08 -3.26 8.20
CA PHE A 397 5.40 -4.32 8.95
C PHE A 397 6.32 -5.07 9.90
N THR A 398 7.58 -5.29 9.52
CA THR A 398 8.61 -5.87 10.40
C THR A 398 8.83 -4.97 11.63
N MET A 399 9.00 -3.66 11.39
CA MET A 399 9.21 -2.69 12.47
C MET A 399 8.00 -2.58 13.41
N VAL A 400 6.78 -2.54 12.85
CA VAL A 400 5.55 -2.53 13.65
C VAL A 400 5.41 -3.83 14.44
N SER A 401 5.69 -4.99 13.84
CA SER A 401 5.58 -6.29 14.52
C SER A 401 6.54 -6.37 15.71
N PHE A 402 7.81 -6.05 15.52
CA PHE A 402 8.79 -6.04 16.63
C PHE A 402 8.50 -4.91 17.64
N GLY A 403 7.86 -3.83 17.19
CA GLY A 403 7.45 -2.70 18.01
C GLY A 403 6.41 -3.03 19.11
N ILE A 404 5.69 -4.13 19.00
CA ILE A 404 4.79 -4.61 20.06
C ILE A 404 5.56 -4.92 21.35
N ILE A 405 6.80 -5.38 21.24
CA ILE A 405 7.61 -5.73 22.42
C ILE A 405 7.94 -4.50 23.28
N PRO A 406 8.53 -3.41 22.74
CA PRO A 406 8.72 -2.19 23.52
C PRO A 406 7.40 -1.48 23.84
N LEU A 407 6.35 -1.55 23.00
CA LEU A 407 5.04 -0.97 23.31
C LEU A 407 4.50 -1.52 24.63
N ARG A 408 4.52 -2.85 24.82
CA ARG A 408 4.01 -3.49 26.05
C ARG A 408 4.85 -3.24 27.31
N LYS A 409 6.04 -2.66 27.17
CA LYS A 409 6.86 -2.19 28.30
C LYS A 409 6.52 -0.76 28.73
N ARG A 410 5.73 -0.02 27.94
CA ARG A 410 5.34 1.36 28.17
C ARG A 410 4.04 1.42 28.98
N ALA A 411 4.15 1.48 30.32
CA ALA A 411 3.00 1.56 31.22
C ALA A 411 2.15 2.84 31.03
N ASP A 412 2.76 3.90 30.50
CA ASP A 412 2.10 5.18 30.18
C ASP A 412 1.19 5.13 28.95
N ILE A 413 1.33 4.10 28.11
CA ILE A 413 0.57 3.93 26.85
C ILE A 413 -0.45 2.78 26.96
N LEU A 414 -0.18 1.80 27.81
CA LEU A 414 -1.00 0.59 27.92
C LEU A 414 -2.44 0.92 28.34
N ASN A 415 -3.37 0.60 27.46
CA ASN A 415 -4.81 0.59 27.77
C ASN A 415 -5.20 -0.85 28.15
N GLU A 416 -5.70 -1.04 29.38
CA GLU A 416 -6.11 -2.37 29.87
C GLU A 416 -7.22 -2.99 29.03
N ASP A 417 -8.14 -2.15 28.52
CA ASP A 417 -9.30 -2.55 27.71
C ASP A 417 -9.01 -2.64 26.20
N GLY A 418 -7.77 -2.34 25.77
CA GLY A 418 -7.36 -2.37 24.35
C GLY A 418 -7.16 -3.79 23.81
N PHE A 419 -7.27 -3.89 22.47
CA PHE A 419 -6.93 -5.15 21.80
C PHE A 419 -5.45 -5.49 22.05
N LYS A 420 -5.19 -6.74 22.38
CA LYS A 420 -3.84 -7.27 22.58
C LYS A 420 -3.62 -8.47 21.67
N VAL A 421 -2.51 -8.45 20.92
CA VAL A 421 -2.12 -9.58 20.08
C VAL A 421 -2.01 -10.84 20.92
N PRO A 422 -2.69 -11.94 20.53
CA PRO A 422 -2.61 -13.21 21.26
C PRO A 422 -1.21 -13.82 21.19
N LEU A 423 -0.95 -14.82 22.04
CA LEU A 423 0.31 -15.58 22.07
C LEU A 423 1.57 -14.70 22.15
N TYR A 424 1.49 -13.57 22.85
CA TYR A 424 2.66 -12.70 23.07
C TYR A 424 3.76 -13.44 23.88
N PRO A 425 5.05 -13.31 23.52
CA PRO A 425 5.63 -12.52 22.42
C PRO A 425 5.75 -13.28 21.09
N VAL A 426 5.26 -14.51 21.01
CA VAL A 426 5.50 -15.41 19.87
C VAL A 426 4.91 -14.89 18.57
N LEU A 427 3.66 -14.41 18.59
CA LEU A 427 2.99 -13.97 17.38
C LEU A 427 3.62 -12.70 16.78
N PRO A 428 3.96 -11.63 17.52
CA PRO A 428 4.70 -10.51 17.00
C PRO A 428 6.07 -10.87 16.40
N LEU A 429 6.80 -11.77 17.05
CA LEU A 429 8.08 -12.27 16.52
C LEU A 429 7.87 -13.07 15.23
N LEU A 430 6.88 -13.98 15.21
CA LEU A 430 6.54 -14.74 14.01
C LEU A 430 6.14 -13.82 12.85
N SER A 431 5.37 -12.77 13.13
CA SER A 431 4.99 -11.75 12.14
C SER A 431 6.22 -11.06 11.54
N GLY A 432 7.11 -10.54 12.37
CA GLY A 432 8.33 -9.88 11.93
C GLY A 432 9.24 -10.80 11.11
N PHE A 433 9.46 -12.03 11.57
CA PHE A 433 10.26 -13.01 10.83
C PHE A 433 9.60 -13.48 9.54
N ALA A 434 8.26 -13.59 9.49
CA ALA A 434 7.53 -13.92 8.27
C ALA A 434 7.67 -12.82 7.23
N CYS A 435 7.62 -11.54 7.63
CA CYS A 435 7.90 -10.42 6.73
C CYS A 435 9.34 -10.46 6.19
N LEU A 436 10.33 -10.69 7.04
CA LEU A 436 11.73 -10.83 6.62
C LEU A 436 11.93 -12.05 5.69
N PHE A 437 11.25 -13.15 5.96
CA PHE A 437 11.26 -14.33 5.10
C PHE A 437 10.71 -14.00 3.70
N MET A 438 9.59 -13.29 3.61
CA MET A 438 9.08 -12.85 2.31
C MET A 438 10.04 -11.90 1.59
N MET A 439 10.72 -11.00 2.30
CA MET A 439 11.74 -10.12 1.70
C MET A 439 12.89 -10.91 1.06
N SER A 440 13.22 -12.11 1.54
CA SER A 440 14.30 -12.95 0.98
C SER A 440 14.02 -13.48 -0.43
N PHE A 441 12.75 -13.47 -0.87
CA PHE A 441 12.36 -13.86 -2.25
C PHE A 441 12.37 -12.70 -3.23
N LEU A 442 12.62 -11.47 -2.78
CA LEU A 442 12.70 -10.30 -3.65
C LEU A 442 14.00 -10.31 -4.48
N SER A 443 13.91 -9.79 -5.69
CA SER A 443 15.04 -9.77 -6.62
C SER A 443 16.16 -8.83 -6.15
N LYS A 444 17.37 -9.04 -6.68
CA LYS A 444 18.52 -8.16 -6.39
C LYS A 444 18.26 -6.72 -6.85
N GLU A 445 17.57 -6.55 -7.96
CA GLU A 445 17.19 -5.24 -8.51
C GLU A 445 16.29 -4.49 -7.54
N THR A 446 15.35 -5.19 -6.89
CA THR A 446 14.48 -4.63 -5.86
C THR A 446 15.28 -4.14 -4.65
N TRP A 447 16.24 -4.93 -4.17
CA TRP A 447 17.11 -4.54 -3.07
C TRP A 447 17.99 -3.33 -3.41
N ILE A 448 18.51 -3.26 -4.64
CA ILE A 448 19.28 -2.10 -5.12
C ILE A 448 18.37 -0.86 -5.18
N GLY A 449 17.19 -0.99 -5.77
CA GLY A 449 16.21 0.12 -5.84
C GLY A 449 15.81 0.65 -4.46
N ALA A 450 15.53 -0.26 -3.52
CA ALA A 450 15.24 0.09 -2.14
C ALA A 450 16.45 0.76 -1.46
N GLY A 451 17.66 0.22 -1.67
CA GLY A 451 18.89 0.82 -1.17
C GLY A 451 19.09 2.26 -1.65
N ILE A 452 18.85 2.52 -2.93
CA ILE A 452 18.90 3.88 -3.49
C ILE A 452 17.84 4.77 -2.84
N TRP A 453 16.60 4.28 -2.70
CA TRP A 453 15.53 5.04 -2.07
C TRP A 453 15.85 5.43 -0.63
N PHE A 454 16.30 4.47 0.18
CA PHE A 454 16.67 4.75 1.57
C PHE A 454 17.93 5.61 1.68
N ALA A 455 18.90 5.50 0.77
CA ALA A 455 20.04 6.39 0.71
C ALA A 455 19.61 7.84 0.44
N ILE A 456 18.66 8.08 -0.48
CA ILE A 456 18.05 9.40 -0.69
C ILE A 456 17.38 9.89 0.59
N GLY A 457 16.60 9.03 1.26
CA GLY A 457 15.96 9.36 2.54
C GLY A 457 16.97 9.76 3.63
N MET A 458 18.10 9.05 3.72
CA MET A 458 19.17 9.39 4.65
C MET A 458 19.80 10.77 4.35
N VAL A 459 20.07 11.04 3.07
CA VAL A 459 20.59 12.34 2.64
C VAL A 459 19.62 13.48 3.01
N LEU A 460 18.32 13.27 2.78
CA LEU A 460 17.30 14.25 3.16
C LEU A 460 17.21 14.43 4.69
N TYR A 461 17.26 13.35 5.45
CA TYR A 461 17.18 13.41 6.90
C TYR A 461 18.38 14.15 7.51
N PHE A 462 19.60 13.73 7.21
CA PHE A 462 20.81 14.35 7.77
C PHE A 462 21.11 15.71 7.16
N GLY A 463 20.77 15.93 5.88
CA GLY A 463 21.01 17.20 5.20
C GLY A 463 20.02 18.29 5.61
N TYR A 464 18.76 17.93 5.87
CA TYR A 464 17.69 18.88 6.16
C TYR A 464 16.91 18.54 7.43
N GLY A 465 16.26 17.34 7.49
CA GLY A 465 15.26 16.99 8.48
C GLY A 465 15.78 17.08 9.92
N TYR A 466 16.93 16.50 10.21
CA TYR A 466 17.51 16.50 11.55
C TYR A 466 17.69 17.91 12.15
N ARG A 467 18.02 18.89 11.30
CA ARG A 467 18.26 20.27 11.74
C ARG A 467 16.98 21.10 11.89
N HIS A 468 15.92 20.75 11.18
CA HIS A 468 14.66 21.50 11.12
C HIS A 468 13.50 20.79 11.82
N SER A 469 13.74 19.65 12.46
CA SER A 469 12.72 18.89 13.16
C SER A 469 12.15 19.67 14.35
N ASN A 470 10.83 19.70 14.46
CA ASN A 470 10.08 20.35 15.53
C ASN A 470 10.33 19.72 16.91
N ILE A 471 10.86 18.48 16.96
CA ILE A 471 11.24 17.84 18.23
C ILE A 471 12.40 18.60 18.89
N ASN A 472 13.27 19.28 18.10
CA ASN A 472 14.33 20.14 18.65
C ASN A 472 13.77 21.27 19.53
N ASP A 473 12.66 21.88 19.13
CA ASP A 473 12.07 23.00 19.85
C ASP A 473 11.39 22.59 21.16
N SER A 474 10.98 21.31 21.27
CA SER A 474 10.36 20.78 22.49
C SER A 474 11.35 20.36 23.58
N VAL A 475 12.63 20.25 23.26
CA VAL A 475 13.70 19.84 24.17
C VAL A 475 14.40 21.07 24.84
N ILE A 476 14.22 22.26 24.27
CA ILE A 476 14.72 23.49 24.88
C ILE A 476 13.69 23.94 25.95
N PRO A 477 14.01 23.86 27.26
CA PRO A 477 13.15 24.47 28.26
C PRO A 477 13.11 25.99 27.95
N GLN A 478 11.90 26.53 27.77
CA GLN A 478 11.73 27.98 27.73
C GLN A 478 12.27 28.52 29.04
N ALA A 479 13.46 29.12 28.98
CA ALA A 479 14.13 29.80 30.11
C ALA A 479 13.43 31.10 30.46
#